data_f7cf83c3810b3a3b3e749ead79b74473
#
_entry.id   f7cf83c3810b3a3b3e749ead79b74473
#
_cell.length_a   1.000
_cell.length_b   1.000
_cell.length_c   1.000
_cell.angle_alpha   90.00
_cell.angle_beta   90.00
_cell.angle_gamma   90.00
#
_symmetry.space_group_name_H-M   'P 1'
#
loop_
_entity.id
_entity.type
_entity.pdbx_description
1 polymer ?
#
loop_
_entity_poly.entity_id
_entity_poly.type
_entity_poly.pdbx_seq_one_letter_code
_entity_poly.pdbx_strand_id
1 'polypeptide(L)'
;MAWGTVEAEPEVDNWLGALSDREFGHVAFYIDLLEAEGAKLRGKLTRPLQGDVYELRFHMGTEDHRISYWIASGRRIILLTHFRKTRMNERREVRRAIRAYEKCVAERHNAEDD
;
A
#
# COMPACT_ATOMS: atom_id res chain seq x y z
N MET A 1 14.25 -14.12 -5.33
CA MET A 1 14.50 -13.67 -3.94
C MET A 1 13.76 -12.35 -3.71
N ALA A 2 13.03 -12.25 -2.61
CA ALA A 2 12.27 -11.04 -2.32
C ALA A 2 13.19 -9.87 -1.95
N TRP A 3 12.82 -8.68 -2.37
CA TRP A 3 13.53 -7.46 -1.99
C TRP A 3 13.27 -7.11 -0.52
N GLY A 4 12.07 -7.38 -0.02
CA GLY A 4 11.69 -7.06 1.35
C GLY A 4 10.51 -7.91 1.80
N THR A 5 9.82 -7.45 2.84
CA THR A 5 8.62 -8.11 3.36
C THR A 5 7.44 -7.16 3.30
N VAL A 6 6.24 -7.69 3.08
CA VAL A 6 5.01 -6.90 3.03
C VAL A 6 4.20 -7.13 4.29
N GLU A 7 3.76 -6.05 4.92
CA GLU A 7 2.84 -6.05 6.07
C GLU A 7 1.66 -5.18 5.69
N ALA A 8 0.50 -5.45 6.24
CA ALA A 8 -0.70 -4.67 5.95
C ALA A 8 -1.31 -4.12 7.22
N GLU A 9 -1.66 -2.83 7.22
CA GLU A 9 -2.46 -2.26 8.28
C GLU A 9 -3.89 -2.83 8.21
N PRO A 10 -4.65 -2.78 9.31
CA PRO A 10 -5.97 -3.43 9.37
C PRO A 10 -6.92 -3.08 8.23
N GLU A 11 -6.90 -1.86 7.75
CA GLU A 11 -7.78 -1.46 6.64
C GLU A 11 -7.52 -2.29 5.40
N VAL A 12 -6.24 -2.45 5.02
CA VAL A 12 -5.87 -3.19 3.82
C VAL A 12 -6.09 -4.68 4.03
N ASP A 13 -5.72 -5.19 5.20
CA ASP A 13 -5.90 -6.60 5.54
C ASP A 13 -7.38 -6.99 5.48
N ASN A 14 -8.26 -6.16 6.05
CA ASN A 14 -9.70 -6.40 6.03
C ASN A 14 -10.26 -6.36 4.61
N TRP A 15 -9.78 -5.41 3.80
CA TRP A 15 -10.22 -5.32 2.41
C TRP A 15 -9.81 -6.57 1.64
N LEU A 16 -8.56 -7.03 1.79
CA LEU A 16 -8.08 -8.24 1.12
C LEU A 16 -8.90 -9.45 1.52
N GLY A 17 -9.25 -9.57 2.80
CA GLY A 17 -10.06 -10.67 3.30
C GLY A 17 -11.50 -10.69 2.80
N ALA A 18 -12.00 -9.56 2.31
CA ALA A 18 -13.35 -9.45 1.77
C ALA A 18 -13.44 -9.75 0.27
N LEU A 19 -12.30 -9.93 -0.40
CA LEU A 19 -12.26 -10.21 -1.83
C LEU A 19 -12.61 -11.68 -2.12
N SER A 20 -13.17 -11.93 -3.31
CA SER A 20 -13.31 -13.31 -3.79
C SER A 20 -11.93 -13.90 -4.04
N ASP A 21 -11.83 -15.23 -4.15
CA ASP A 21 -10.56 -15.89 -4.43
C ASP A 21 -9.92 -15.36 -5.72
N ARG A 22 -10.74 -15.13 -6.72
CA ARG A 22 -10.27 -14.62 -8.02
C ARG A 22 -9.73 -13.20 -7.90
N GLU A 23 -10.46 -12.34 -7.20
CA GLU A 23 -10.03 -10.96 -6.97
C GLU A 23 -8.77 -10.90 -6.11
N PHE A 24 -8.74 -11.72 -5.07
CA PHE A 24 -7.57 -11.81 -4.20
C PHE A 24 -6.32 -12.20 -5.00
N GLY A 25 -6.44 -13.22 -5.85
CA GLY A 25 -5.33 -13.65 -6.69
C GLY A 25 -4.83 -12.55 -7.61
N HIS A 26 -5.77 -11.76 -8.17
CA HIS A 26 -5.42 -10.64 -9.02
C HIS A 26 -4.62 -9.56 -8.26
N VAL A 27 -5.09 -9.19 -7.08
CA VAL A 27 -4.43 -8.17 -6.26
C VAL A 27 -3.09 -8.70 -5.72
N ALA A 28 -3.07 -9.97 -5.30
CA ALA A 28 -1.86 -10.60 -4.77
C ALA A 28 -0.72 -10.56 -5.78
N PHE A 29 -1.01 -10.67 -7.05
CA PHE A 29 0.01 -10.56 -8.10
C PHE A 29 0.79 -9.24 -7.98
N TYR A 30 0.07 -8.12 -7.79
CA TYR A 30 0.72 -6.80 -7.69
C TYR A 30 1.44 -6.62 -6.36
N ILE A 31 0.88 -7.15 -5.28
CA ILE A 31 1.54 -7.08 -3.97
C ILE A 31 2.82 -7.92 -4.00
N ASP A 32 2.77 -9.10 -4.61
CA ASP A 32 3.95 -9.95 -4.75
C ASP A 32 5.04 -9.28 -5.60
N LEU A 33 4.63 -8.56 -6.63
CA LEU A 33 5.57 -7.81 -7.47
C LEU A 33 6.24 -6.70 -6.66
N LEU A 34 5.47 -6.02 -5.81
CA LEU A 34 6.01 -5.00 -4.91
C LEU A 34 6.99 -5.61 -3.91
N GLU A 35 6.67 -6.78 -3.37
CA GLU A 35 7.56 -7.50 -2.45
C GLU A 35 8.87 -7.90 -3.15
N ALA A 36 8.78 -8.34 -4.39
CA ALA A 36 9.95 -8.78 -5.16
C ALA A 36 10.85 -7.61 -5.57
N GLU A 37 10.27 -6.48 -5.94
CA GLU A 37 10.99 -5.36 -6.53
C GLU A 37 11.22 -4.21 -5.55
N GLY A 38 10.32 -4.01 -4.61
CA GLY A 38 10.42 -2.96 -3.61
C GLY A 38 10.64 -1.58 -4.19
N ALA A 39 11.70 -0.91 -3.70
CA ALA A 39 12.03 0.44 -4.14
C ALA A 39 12.43 0.53 -5.61
N LYS A 40 12.67 -0.60 -6.25
CA LYS A 40 13.03 -0.65 -7.68
C LYS A 40 11.80 -0.64 -8.58
N LEU A 41 10.61 -0.90 -8.02
CA LEU A 41 9.37 -0.94 -8.80
C LEU A 41 8.87 0.48 -9.04
N ARG A 42 9.26 1.03 -10.17
CA ARG A 42 8.93 2.42 -10.53
C ARG A 42 8.23 2.48 -11.87
N GLY A 43 7.61 3.62 -12.15
CA GLY A 43 6.97 3.86 -13.43
C GLY A 43 5.48 3.67 -13.39
N LYS A 44 4.95 2.73 -14.16
CA LYS A 44 3.49 2.59 -14.33
C LYS A 44 2.75 2.07 -13.11
N LEU A 45 3.40 1.26 -12.28
CA LEU A 45 2.74 0.57 -11.17
C LEU A 45 2.85 1.30 -9.84
N THR A 46 3.87 2.12 -9.64
CA THR A 46 4.04 2.86 -8.39
C THR A 46 4.36 4.32 -8.67
N ARG A 47 3.94 5.19 -7.75
CA ARG A 47 4.31 6.61 -7.83
C ARG A 47 4.34 7.20 -6.42
N PRO A 48 5.19 8.22 -6.21
CA PRO A 48 5.20 8.91 -4.92
C PRO A 48 3.92 9.74 -4.74
N LEU A 49 3.43 9.78 -3.50
CA LEU A 49 2.31 10.65 -3.13
C LEU A 49 2.81 11.89 -2.44
N GLN A 50 3.46 11.71 -1.29
CA GLN A 50 3.98 12.81 -0.48
C GLN A 50 4.97 12.24 0.53
N GLY A 51 6.14 12.89 0.66
CA GLY A 51 7.16 12.45 1.59
C GLY A 51 7.57 11.00 1.32
N ASP A 52 7.45 10.17 2.34
CA ASP A 52 7.83 8.76 2.25
C ASP A 52 6.67 7.84 1.83
N VAL A 53 5.52 8.42 1.49
CA VAL A 53 4.34 7.64 1.11
C VAL A 53 4.24 7.52 -0.40
N TYR A 54 4.05 6.29 -0.85
CA TYR A 54 3.90 5.93 -2.25
C TYR A 54 2.56 5.25 -2.46
N GLU A 55 2.18 5.06 -3.72
CA GLU A 55 0.99 4.27 -4.04
C GLU A 55 1.32 3.21 -5.08
N LEU A 56 0.71 2.04 -4.90
CA LEU A 56 0.68 0.95 -5.88
C LEU A 56 -0.62 1.10 -6.66
N ARG A 57 -0.51 1.11 -7.99
CA ARG A 57 -1.63 1.37 -8.90
C ARG A 57 -1.92 0.14 -9.72
N PHE A 58 -3.19 -0.27 -9.77
CA PHE A 58 -3.58 -1.40 -10.60
C PHE A 58 -5.05 -1.28 -10.99
N HIS A 59 -5.42 -2.01 -12.03
CA HIS A 59 -6.81 -2.11 -12.46
C HIS A 59 -7.39 -3.44 -12.00
N MET A 60 -8.68 -3.45 -11.71
CA MET A 60 -9.42 -4.67 -11.46
C MET A 60 -10.75 -4.54 -12.21
N GLY A 61 -10.85 -5.25 -13.34
CA GLY A 61 -11.91 -5.02 -14.28
C GLY A 61 -11.77 -3.62 -14.88
N THR A 62 -12.81 -2.80 -14.75
CA THR A 62 -12.81 -1.41 -15.25
C THR A 62 -12.45 -0.41 -14.14
N GLU A 63 -12.17 -0.90 -12.95
CA GLU A 63 -11.90 -0.03 -11.79
C GLU A 63 -10.42 0.21 -11.58
N ASP A 64 -10.10 1.45 -11.23
CA ASP A 64 -8.76 1.86 -10.83
C ASP A 64 -8.64 1.73 -9.32
N HIS A 65 -7.66 0.95 -8.88
CA HIS A 65 -7.40 0.75 -7.45
C HIS A 65 -6.04 1.30 -7.07
N ARG A 66 -5.94 1.77 -5.83
CA ARG A 66 -4.72 2.31 -5.24
C ARG A 66 -4.51 1.73 -3.85
N ILE A 67 -3.29 1.33 -3.57
CA ILE A 67 -2.88 0.93 -2.21
C ILE A 67 -1.72 1.84 -1.84
N SER A 68 -1.91 2.65 -0.79
CA SER A 68 -0.82 3.48 -0.31
C SER A 68 0.10 2.66 0.58
N TYR A 69 1.40 2.97 0.55
CA TYR A 69 2.37 2.24 1.34
C TYR A 69 3.59 3.12 1.62
N TRP A 70 4.40 2.70 2.60
CA TRP A 70 5.71 3.27 2.83
C TRP A 70 6.68 2.14 3.17
N ILE A 71 7.97 2.42 3.06
CA ILE A 71 9.00 1.42 3.30
C ILE A 71 9.73 1.80 4.59
N ALA A 72 9.50 1.00 5.62
CA ALA A 72 10.14 1.16 6.93
C ALA A 72 11.52 0.51 6.93
N SER A 73 12.27 0.75 7.99
CA SER A 73 13.60 0.15 8.15
C SER A 73 13.52 -1.37 8.04
N GLY A 74 14.59 -1.99 7.54
CA GLY A 74 14.62 -3.43 7.32
C GLY A 74 13.83 -3.89 6.09
N ARG A 75 13.60 -2.98 5.14
CA ARG A 75 12.86 -3.26 3.91
C ARG A 75 11.46 -3.80 4.17
N ARG A 76 10.80 -3.24 5.17
CA ARG A 76 9.43 -3.60 5.50
C ARG A 76 8.49 -2.68 4.73
N ILE A 77 7.72 -3.24 3.82
CA ILE A 77 6.77 -2.51 2.99
C ILE A 77 5.43 -2.57 3.71
N ILE A 78 4.97 -1.43 4.23
CA ILE A 78 3.74 -1.39 5.03
C ILE A 78 2.61 -0.79 4.21
N LEU A 79 1.61 -1.60 3.91
CA LEU A 79 0.43 -1.19 3.16
C LEU A 79 -0.50 -0.45 4.13
N LEU A 80 -0.84 0.79 3.78
CA LEU A 80 -1.52 1.71 4.69
C LEU A 80 -3.03 1.79 4.46
N THR A 81 -3.41 2.14 3.24
CA THR A 81 -4.81 2.35 2.89
C THR A 81 -5.09 1.81 1.50
N HIS A 82 -6.34 1.48 1.24
CA HIS A 82 -6.82 1.10 -0.08
C HIS A 82 -7.98 2.02 -0.48
N PHE A 83 -8.05 2.39 -1.74
CA PHE A 83 -9.23 3.05 -2.28
C PHE A 83 -9.39 2.76 -3.76
N ARG A 84 -10.64 2.86 -4.22
CA ARG A 84 -10.96 2.83 -5.64
C ARG A 84 -10.93 4.27 -6.12
N LYS A 85 -10.06 4.57 -7.08
CA LYS A 85 -9.90 5.93 -7.57
C LYS A 85 -11.12 6.36 -8.36
N THR A 86 -11.67 7.52 -8.01
CA THR A 86 -12.74 8.17 -8.74
C THR A 86 -12.25 9.55 -9.20
N ARG A 87 -13.09 10.24 -9.96
CA ARG A 87 -12.76 11.54 -10.51
C ARG A 87 -12.44 12.59 -9.45
N MET A 88 -13.08 12.50 -8.29
CA MET A 88 -13.09 13.58 -7.30
C MET A 88 -12.47 13.24 -5.94
N ASN A 89 -11.98 12.02 -5.76
CA ASN A 89 -11.58 11.58 -4.41
C ASN A 89 -10.08 11.65 -4.09
N GLU A 90 -9.25 12.03 -5.05
CA GLU A 90 -7.79 11.89 -4.90
C GLU A 90 -7.23 12.67 -3.71
N ARG A 91 -7.59 13.94 -3.56
CA ARG A 91 -7.10 14.77 -2.45
C ARG A 91 -7.43 14.20 -1.09
N ARG A 92 -8.68 13.76 -0.92
CA ARG A 92 -9.14 13.19 0.34
C ARG A 92 -8.38 11.91 0.65
N GLU A 93 -8.16 11.09 -0.36
CA GLU A 93 -7.48 9.81 -0.18
C GLU A 93 -5.98 9.98 0.10
N VAL A 94 -5.35 10.97 -0.52
CA VAL A 94 -3.96 11.29 -0.21
C VAL A 94 -3.83 11.74 1.25
N ARG A 95 -4.71 12.62 1.71
CA ARG A 95 -4.71 13.05 3.12
C ARG A 95 -4.93 11.89 4.08
N ARG A 96 -5.83 10.96 3.71
CA ARG A 96 -6.11 9.78 4.52
C ARG A 96 -4.87 8.87 4.58
N ALA A 97 -4.18 8.70 3.47
CA ALA A 97 -2.95 7.92 3.42
C ALA A 97 -1.85 8.53 4.29
N ILE A 98 -1.70 9.85 4.25
CA ILE A 98 -0.69 10.55 5.06
C ILE A 98 -1.00 10.40 6.56
N ARG A 99 -2.28 10.52 6.95
CA ARG A 99 -2.66 10.31 8.36
C ARG A 99 -2.38 8.88 8.82
N ALA A 100 -2.65 7.90 7.95
CA ALA A 100 -2.37 6.49 8.25
C ALA A 100 -0.86 6.27 8.40
N TYR A 101 -0.07 6.91 7.56
CA TYR A 101 1.38 6.87 7.65
C TYR A 101 1.88 7.44 8.98
N GLU A 102 1.41 8.63 9.35
CA GLU A 102 1.83 9.28 10.59
C GLU A 102 1.49 8.42 11.81
N LYS A 103 0.30 7.84 11.82
CA LYS A 103 -0.12 6.93 12.89
C LYS A 103 0.77 5.68 12.93
N CYS A 104 1.05 5.11 11.76
CA CYS A 104 1.88 3.91 11.65
C CYS A 104 3.29 4.18 12.18
N VAL A 105 3.89 5.30 11.81
CA VAL A 105 5.22 5.68 12.28
C VAL A 105 5.23 5.86 13.80
N ALA A 106 4.23 6.54 14.35
CA ALA A 106 4.12 6.77 15.78
C ALA A 106 4.00 5.47 16.57
N GLU A 107 3.15 4.55 16.10
CA GLU A 107 2.96 3.25 16.76
C GLU A 107 4.20 2.38 16.70
N ARG A 108 4.88 2.36 15.56
CA ARG A 108 6.12 1.59 15.38
C ARG A 108 7.25 2.17 16.20
N HIS A 109 7.32 3.51 16.29
CA HIS A 109 8.32 4.17 17.12
C HIS A 109 8.13 3.80 18.59
N ASN A 110 6.90 3.84 19.08
CA ASN A 110 6.58 3.47 20.45
C ASN A 110 6.93 2.02 20.75
N ALA A 111 6.69 1.12 19.80
CA ALA A 111 7.00 -0.30 19.95
C ALA A 111 8.51 -0.53 20.02
N GLU A 112 9.29 0.26 19.30
CA GLU A 112 10.76 0.14 19.29
C GLU A 112 11.39 0.71 20.57
N ASP A 113 10.73 1.69 21.18
CA ASP A 113 11.22 2.31 22.42
C ASP A 113 10.96 1.44 23.66
N ASP A 114 10.05 0.52 23.55
CA ASP A 114 9.73 -0.42 24.63
C ASP A 114 10.69 -1.62 24.62
#